data_e98c6b0f4b97535b9641fa28ef4b99d2
#
_entry.id   e98c6b0f4b97535b9641fa28ef4b99d2
#
_cell.length_a   1.000
_cell.length_b   1.000
_cell.length_c   1.000
_cell.angle_alpha   90.00
_cell.angle_beta   90.00
_cell.angle_gamma   90.00
#
_symmetry.space_group_name_H-M   'P 1'
#
loop_
_entity.id
_entity.type
_entity.pdbx_description
1 polymer ?
#
loop_
_entity_poly.entity_id
_entity_poly.type
_entity_poly.pdbx_seq_one_letter_code
_entity_poly.pdbx_strand_id
1 'polypeptide(L)'
;MGKWESWNIRGHTLEYDDESHTYLCDGLIVPSVTEIIRDHLGSKYDGVPADVLAEAARKGTLLHKVIENAERSGNAEEYELSPEEKEMSDEFSNYLRLKKENGLTCEGNEMPLVIYYKGRIVAAGRMDMLVSTPDGRLGIVDFKRTYELDNEYLAYQLTLYGKGLSYSYNIEPSFCACMWLRGKRGELVSYKPIEKQVAEMLDGFLTREAESGENLSSEC
;
A
#
# COMPACT_ATOMS: atom_id res chain seq x y z
N MET A 1 -16.19 -9.43 -16.03
CA MET A 1 -16.87 -8.62 -14.99
C MET A 1 -15.91 -8.59 -13.82
N GLY A 2 -15.32 -7.43 -13.54
CA GLY A 2 -14.40 -7.26 -12.44
C GLY A 2 -15.05 -7.71 -11.12
N LYS A 3 -14.26 -8.28 -10.23
CA LYS A 3 -14.74 -8.71 -8.93
C LYS A 3 -14.59 -7.55 -7.96
N TRP A 4 -15.70 -6.90 -7.63
CA TRP A 4 -15.72 -5.87 -6.60
C TRP A 4 -15.57 -6.51 -5.22
N GLU A 5 -14.62 -6.00 -4.46
CA GLU A 5 -14.51 -6.25 -3.03
C GLU A 5 -15.16 -5.08 -2.28
N SER A 6 -15.78 -5.35 -1.13
CA SER A 6 -16.49 -4.31 -0.37
C SER A 6 -16.24 -4.47 1.13
N TRP A 7 -16.00 -3.35 1.81
CA TRP A 7 -15.74 -3.28 3.25
C TRP A 7 -16.53 -2.13 3.88
N ASN A 8 -16.92 -2.31 5.14
CA ASN A 8 -17.44 -1.21 5.96
C ASN A 8 -16.30 -0.65 6.83
N ILE A 9 -15.94 0.60 6.62
CA ILE A 9 -14.91 1.29 7.38
C ILE A 9 -15.52 2.50 8.08
N ARG A 10 -15.74 2.39 9.39
CA ARG A 10 -16.34 3.45 10.24
C ARG A 10 -17.67 4.01 9.71
N GLY A 11 -18.50 3.14 9.14
CA GLY A 11 -19.79 3.50 8.59
C GLY A 11 -19.77 3.91 7.11
N HIS A 12 -18.60 4.03 6.50
CA HIS A 12 -18.44 4.21 5.06
C HIS A 12 -18.34 2.88 4.35
N THR A 13 -18.96 2.75 3.20
CA THR A 13 -18.81 1.59 2.30
C THR A 13 -17.65 1.87 1.35
N LEU A 14 -16.53 1.17 1.54
CA LEU A 14 -15.40 1.19 0.62
C LEU A 14 -15.50 0.00 -0.33
N GLU A 15 -15.43 0.25 -1.62
CA GLU A 15 -15.45 -0.78 -2.67
C GLU A 15 -14.19 -0.63 -3.53
N TYR A 16 -13.69 -1.75 -4.03
CA TYR A 16 -12.51 -1.80 -4.91
C TYR A 16 -12.74 -2.77 -6.05
N ASP A 17 -12.44 -2.33 -7.26
CA ASP A 17 -12.39 -3.17 -8.46
C ASP A 17 -10.94 -3.42 -8.85
N ASP A 18 -10.51 -4.69 -8.77
CA ASP A 18 -9.14 -5.11 -9.04
C ASP A 18 -8.77 -4.99 -10.54
N GLU A 19 -9.74 -5.05 -11.45
CA GLU A 19 -9.50 -4.95 -12.89
C GLU A 19 -9.19 -3.49 -13.31
N SER A 20 -9.93 -2.53 -12.79
CA SER A 20 -9.75 -1.11 -13.08
C SER A 20 -8.88 -0.37 -12.07
N HIS A 21 -8.51 -1.01 -10.96
CA HIS A 21 -7.83 -0.40 -9.80
C HIS A 21 -8.57 0.82 -9.24
N THR A 22 -9.91 0.78 -9.27
CA THR A 22 -10.75 1.90 -8.86
C THR A 22 -11.31 1.70 -7.46
N TYR A 23 -11.23 2.73 -6.63
CA TYR A 23 -11.88 2.78 -5.33
C TYR A 23 -13.16 3.63 -5.40
N LEU A 24 -14.24 3.10 -4.78
CA LEU A 24 -15.44 3.88 -4.49
C LEU A 24 -15.61 3.97 -2.97
N CYS A 25 -15.92 5.16 -2.48
CA CYS A 25 -16.32 5.35 -1.11
C CYS A 25 -17.73 5.97 -1.09
N ASP A 26 -18.68 5.23 -0.49
CA ASP A 26 -20.12 5.59 -0.51
C ASP A 26 -20.66 5.84 -1.94
N GLY A 27 -20.18 5.06 -2.91
CA GLY A 27 -20.55 5.16 -4.32
C GLY A 27 -19.86 6.28 -5.12
N LEU A 28 -18.97 7.05 -4.51
CA LEU A 28 -18.17 8.08 -5.17
C LEU A 28 -16.75 7.60 -5.42
N ILE A 29 -16.21 7.89 -6.60
CA ILE A 29 -14.82 7.60 -6.92
C ILE A 29 -13.91 8.41 -5.99
N VAL A 30 -12.96 7.72 -5.36
CA VAL A 30 -11.89 8.33 -4.58
C VAL A 30 -10.54 7.86 -5.13
N PRO A 31 -9.53 8.75 -5.22
CA PRO A 31 -8.21 8.35 -5.70
C PRO A 31 -7.56 7.36 -4.74
N SER A 32 -6.67 6.53 -5.27
CA SER A 32 -5.80 5.71 -4.45
C SER A 32 -4.69 6.55 -3.79
N VAL A 33 -4.14 6.05 -2.69
CA VAL A 33 -2.93 6.61 -2.06
C VAL A 33 -1.80 6.76 -3.08
N THR A 34 -1.62 5.76 -3.94
CA THR A 34 -0.61 5.75 -5.01
C THR A 34 -0.82 6.88 -6.03
N GLU A 35 -2.07 7.16 -6.41
CA GLU A 35 -2.39 8.22 -7.36
C GLU A 35 -2.09 9.60 -6.79
N ILE A 36 -2.48 9.87 -5.53
CA ILE A 36 -2.19 11.17 -4.89
C ILE A 36 -0.68 11.40 -4.77
N ILE A 37 0.09 10.39 -4.39
CA ILE A 37 1.55 10.51 -4.29
C ILE A 37 2.16 10.76 -5.67
N ARG A 38 1.73 10.02 -6.70
CA ARG A 38 2.23 10.17 -8.07
C ARG A 38 1.88 11.55 -8.66
N ASP A 39 0.70 12.06 -8.37
CA ASP A 39 0.30 13.42 -8.77
C ASP A 39 1.17 14.50 -8.13
N HIS A 40 1.64 14.27 -6.90
CA HIS A 40 2.51 15.19 -6.17
C HIS A 40 3.99 15.11 -6.61
N LEU A 41 4.54 13.89 -6.72
CA LEU A 41 5.96 13.67 -6.98
C LEU A 41 6.32 13.55 -8.48
N GLY A 42 5.32 13.29 -9.33
CA GLY A 42 5.53 12.94 -10.73
C GLY A 42 5.86 11.46 -10.95
N SER A 43 6.07 11.09 -12.21
CA SER A 43 6.48 9.73 -12.60
C SER A 43 8.00 9.64 -12.68
N LYS A 44 8.59 8.61 -12.05
CA LYS A 44 10.02 8.28 -12.19
C LYS A 44 10.30 7.24 -13.28
N TYR A 45 9.27 6.77 -13.97
CA TYR A 45 9.40 5.69 -14.96
C TYR A 45 9.36 6.18 -16.40
N ASP A 46 9.49 7.49 -16.61
CA ASP A 46 9.51 8.06 -17.94
C ASP A 46 10.70 7.53 -18.74
N GLY A 47 10.42 6.99 -19.93
CA GLY A 47 11.44 6.38 -20.81
C GLY A 47 11.75 4.91 -20.54
N VAL A 48 11.17 4.28 -19.52
CA VAL A 48 11.27 2.82 -19.32
C VAL A 48 10.33 2.10 -20.30
N PRO A 49 10.80 1.08 -21.06
CA PRO A 49 9.94 0.33 -21.97
C PRO A 49 8.73 -0.29 -21.27
N ALA A 50 7.55 -0.23 -21.92
CA ALA A 50 6.29 -0.65 -21.33
C ALA A 50 6.25 -2.14 -20.94
N ASP A 51 6.91 -3.00 -21.72
CA ASP A 51 7.06 -4.43 -21.44
C ASP A 51 7.89 -4.70 -20.18
N VAL A 52 8.94 -3.90 -19.95
CA VAL A 52 9.75 -3.98 -18.72
C VAL A 52 8.93 -3.57 -17.51
N LEU A 53 8.13 -2.49 -17.62
CA LEU A 53 7.24 -2.05 -16.55
C LEU A 53 6.14 -3.07 -16.26
N ALA A 54 5.52 -3.63 -17.31
CA ALA A 54 4.48 -4.64 -17.17
C ALA A 54 5.00 -5.91 -16.47
N GLU A 55 6.19 -6.39 -16.85
CA GLU A 55 6.81 -7.56 -16.21
C GLU A 55 7.21 -7.27 -14.75
N ALA A 56 7.71 -6.07 -14.46
CA ALA A 56 8.02 -5.67 -13.09
C ALA A 56 6.76 -5.61 -12.22
N ALA A 57 5.67 -5.05 -12.75
CA ALA A 57 4.38 -4.99 -12.07
C ALA A 57 3.80 -6.39 -11.83
N ARG A 58 3.78 -7.26 -12.85
CA ARG A 58 3.34 -8.66 -12.73
C ARG A 58 4.07 -9.39 -11.61
N LYS A 59 5.40 -9.29 -11.57
CA LYS A 59 6.21 -9.94 -10.52
C LYS A 59 6.00 -9.31 -9.15
N GLY A 60 5.77 -8.01 -9.08
CA GLY A 60 5.39 -7.33 -7.83
C GLY A 60 4.07 -7.88 -7.29
N THR A 61 3.02 -7.90 -8.12
CA THR A 61 1.70 -8.45 -7.76
C THR A 61 1.78 -9.92 -7.34
N LEU A 62 2.57 -10.72 -8.06
CA LEU A 62 2.74 -12.14 -7.70
C LEU A 62 3.40 -12.30 -6.33
N LEU A 63 4.41 -11.50 -6.00
CA LEU A 63 5.07 -11.53 -4.69
C LEU A 63 4.09 -11.21 -3.56
N HIS A 64 3.30 -10.14 -3.70
CA HIS A 64 2.27 -9.78 -2.70
C HIS A 64 1.28 -10.93 -2.51
N LYS A 65 0.81 -11.52 -3.61
CA LYS A 65 -0.13 -12.66 -3.57
C LYS A 65 0.47 -13.89 -2.89
N VAL A 66 1.74 -14.21 -3.13
CA VAL A 66 2.43 -15.32 -2.47
C VAL A 66 2.49 -15.11 -0.97
N ILE A 67 2.89 -13.92 -0.53
CA ILE A 67 2.97 -13.58 0.89
C ILE A 67 1.57 -13.63 1.53
N GLU A 68 0.56 -13.05 0.87
CA GLU A 68 -0.82 -13.04 1.34
C GLU A 68 -1.36 -14.48 1.51
N ASN A 69 -1.18 -15.35 0.50
CA ASN A 69 -1.61 -16.73 0.55
C ASN A 69 -0.91 -17.51 1.68
N ALA A 70 0.39 -17.31 1.85
CA ALA A 70 1.17 -17.95 2.88
C ALA A 70 0.71 -17.55 4.28
N GLU A 71 0.48 -16.26 4.54
CA GLU A 71 -0.01 -15.80 5.84
C GLU A 71 -1.46 -16.26 6.11
N ARG A 72 -2.32 -16.26 5.08
CA ARG A 72 -3.69 -16.81 5.20
C ARG A 72 -3.75 -18.30 5.47
N SER A 73 -2.71 -19.07 5.13
CA SER A 73 -2.64 -20.50 5.45
C SER A 73 -2.53 -20.77 6.96
N GLY A 74 -2.21 -19.75 7.75
CA GLY A 74 -2.00 -19.83 9.20
C GLY A 74 -0.59 -20.26 9.62
N ASN A 75 0.24 -20.77 8.71
CA ASN A 75 1.65 -21.05 8.94
C ASN A 75 2.47 -20.79 7.66
N ALA A 76 2.93 -19.57 7.51
CA ALA A 76 3.68 -19.17 6.32
C ALA A 76 5.00 -19.95 6.14
N GLU A 77 5.61 -20.47 7.21
CA GLU A 77 6.84 -21.26 7.14
C GLU A 77 6.61 -22.65 6.50
N GLU A 78 5.39 -23.17 6.57
CA GLU A 78 4.99 -24.46 5.98
C GLU A 78 4.28 -24.31 4.63
N TYR A 79 4.13 -23.07 4.13
CA TYR A 79 3.45 -22.81 2.88
C TYR A 79 4.27 -23.35 1.69
N GLU A 80 3.65 -24.24 0.91
CA GLU A 80 4.25 -24.80 -0.31
C GLU A 80 3.86 -23.95 -1.52
N LEU A 81 4.88 -23.37 -2.17
CA LEU A 81 4.70 -22.58 -3.39
C LEU A 81 4.14 -23.45 -4.54
N SER A 82 3.07 -23.01 -5.15
CA SER A 82 2.54 -23.59 -6.38
C SER A 82 3.56 -23.48 -7.53
N PRO A 83 3.40 -24.24 -8.64
CA PRO A 83 4.31 -24.14 -9.78
C PRO A 83 4.47 -22.72 -10.33
N GLU A 84 3.41 -21.92 -10.30
CA GLU A 84 3.41 -20.51 -10.76
C GLU A 84 4.10 -19.56 -9.78
N GLU A 85 4.01 -19.84 -8.48
CA GLU A 85 4.61 -19.05 -7.41
C GLU A 85 6.10 -19.32 -7.25
N LYS A 86 6.64 -20.43 -7.79
CA LYS A 86 8.07 -20.81 -7.64
C LYS A 86 9.04 -19.80 -8.22
N GLU A 87 8.60 -18.93 -9.14
CA GLU A 87 9.45 -17.84 -9.63
C GLU A 87 9.76 -16.79 -8.54
N MET A 88 9.00 -16.78 -7.43
CA MET A 88 9.20 -15.89 -6.27
C MET A 88 9.90 -16.59 -5.09
N SER A 89 10.47 -17.77 -5.28
CA SER A 89 11.04 -18.57 -4.18
C SER A 89 12.18 -17.88 -3.41
N ASP A 90 13.02 -17.11 -4.10
CA ASP A 90 14.10 -16.35 -3.46
C ASP A 90 13.54 -15.20 -2.62
N GLU A 91 12.59 -14.44 -3.17
CA GLU A 91 11.93 -13.33 -2.49
C GLU A 91 11.11 -13.82 -1.29
N PHE A 92 10.38 -14.92 -1.45
CA PHE A 92 9.59 -15.51 -0.39
C PHE A 92 10.48 -16.07 0.75
N SER A 93 11.60 -16.71 0.41
CA SER A 93 12.59 -17.16 1.41
C SER A 93 13.19 -15.97 2.18
N ASN A 94 13.45 -14.85 1.51
CA ASN A 94 13.90 -13.62 2.17
C ASN A 94 12.81 -13.00 3.06
N TYR A 95 11.55 -13.04 2.63
CA TYR A 95 10.42 -12.62 3.46
C TYR A 95 10.36 -13.41 4.78
N LEU A 96 10.37 -14.74 4.72
CA LEU A 96 10.35 -15.61 5.91
C LEU A 96 11.54 -15.36 6.82
N ARG A 97 12.75 -15.23 6.25
CA ARG A 97 13.96 -14.90 7.00
C ARG A 97 13.84 -13.57 7.74
N LEU A 98 13.44 -12.50 7.03
CA LEU A 98 13.29 -11.16 7.64
C LEU A 98 12.21 -11.13 8.71
N LYS A 99 11.07 -11.80 8.46
CA LYS A 99 9.99 -11.94 9.45
C LYS A 99 10.51 -12.58 10.73
N LYS A 100 11.26 -13.68 10.61
CA LYS A 100 11.85 -14.43 11.73
C LYS A 100 12.95 -13.63 12.45
N GLU A 101 13.91 -13.08 11.72
CA GLU A 101 15.04 -12.31 12.30
C GLU A 101 14.58 -11.10 13.11
N ASN A 102 13.46 -10.47 12.70
CA ASN A 102 12.89 -9.31 13.39
C ASN A 102 11.75 -9.68 14.36
N GLY A 103 11.43 -10.95 14.51
CA GLY A 103 10.37 -11.45 15.40
C GLY A 103 8.99 -10.91 15.02
N LEU A 104 8.71 -10.68 13.74
CA LEU A 104 7.46 -10.11 13.28
C LEU A 104 6.36 -11.18 13.20
N THR A 105 5.18 -10.85 13.72
CA THR A 105 3.96 -11.64 13.54
C THR A 105 2.99 -10.86 12.67
N CYS A 106 2.40 -11.50 11.66
CA CYS A 106 1.37 -10.90 10.83
C CYS A 106 0.07 -10.80 11.62
N GLU A 107 -0.47 -9.58 11.76
CA GLU A 107 -1.76 -9.28 12.38
C GLU A 107 -2.86 -9.01 11.32
N GLY A 108 -2.46 -8.66 10.11
CA GLY A 108 -3.35 -8.46 8.99
C GLY A 108 -2.61 -8.23 7.68
N ASN A 109 -3.17 -8.73 6.59
CA ASN A 109 -2.66 -8.60 5.23
C ASN A 109 -3.65 -7.86 4.36
N GLU A 110 -3.14 -7.12 3.36
CA GLU A 110 -3.94 -6.45 2.33
C GLU A 110 -5.13 -5.69 2.95
N MET A 111 -4.86 -4.93 4.02
CA MET A 111 -5.89 -4.26 4.79
C MET A 111 -6.40 -3.01 4.07
N PRO A 112 -7.71 -2.95 3.73
CA PRO A 112 -8.30 -1.77 3.12
C PRO A 112 -8.35 -0.62 4.13
N LEU A 113 -8.08 0.59 3.68
CA LEU A 113 -8.14 1.79 4.52
C LEU A 113 -8.56 3.02 3.72
N VAL A 114 -9.06 4.02 4.43
CA VAL A 114 -9.37 5.33 3.87
C VAL A 114 -8.53 6.41 4.55
N ILE A 115 -8.16 7.42 3.78
CA ILE A 115 -7.45 8.59 4.28
C ILE A 115 -8.47 9.69 4.55
N TYR A 116 -8.69 9.95 5.84
CA TYR A 116 -9.56 11.04 6.28
C TYR A 116 -8.74 12.28 6.55
N TYR A 117 -9.11 13.39 5.92
CA TYR A 117 -8.40 14.66 6.08
C TYR A 117 -9.36 15.84 5.98
N LYS A 118 -9.25 16.79 6.91
CA LYS A 118 -10.07 18.02 6.96
C LYS A 118 -11.58 17.79 6.76
N GLY A 119 -12.12 16.79 7.46
CA GLY A 119 -13.58 16.55 7.48
C GLY A 119 -14.13 15.62 6.40
N ARG A 120 -13.28 15.08 5.51
CA ARG A 120 -13.71 14.18 4.43
C ARG A 120 -12.69 13.07 4.14
N ILE A 121 -13.17 12.02 3.46
CA ILE A 121 -12.30 10.99 2.89
C ILE A 121 -11.70 11.56 1.59
N VAL A 122 -10.37 11.57 1.50
CA VAL A 122 -9.62 12.14 0.36
C VAL A 122 -8.94 11.09 -0.49
N ALA A 123 -8.74 9.89 0.03
CA ALA A 123 -8.15 8.77 -0.70
C ALA A 123 -8.55 7.43 -0.06
N ALA A 124 -8.31 6.36 -0.79
CA ALA A 124 -8.35 5.00 -0.28
C ALA A 124 -7.08 4.23 -0.64
N GLY A 125 -6.87 3.11 0.01
CA GLY A 125 -5.74 2.24 -0.29
C GLY A 125 -5.87 0.89 0.37
N ARG A 126 -4.89 0.05 0.07
CA ARG A 126 -4.73 -1.26 0.70
C ARG A 126 -3.30 -1.38 1.19
N MET A 127 -3.15 -1.53 2.50
CA MET A 127 -1.86 -1.66 3.17
C MET A 127 -1.42 -3.13 3.13
N ASP A 128 -0.16 -3.38 2.76
CA ASP A 128 0.32 -4.73 2.53
C ASP A 128 0.24 -5.59 3.81
N MET A 129 0.82 -5.12 4.92
CA MET A 129 0.84 -5.90 6.15
C MET A 129 0.87 -5.04 7.41
N LEU A 130 0.00 -5.39 8.37
CA LEU A 130 0.12 -5.01 9.78
C LEU A 130 0.88 -6.10 10.52
N VAL A 131 1.89 -5.72 11.29
CA VAL A 131 2.69 -6.67 12.07
C VAL A 131 2.75 -6.27 13.54
N SER A 132 2.95 -7.27 14.41
CA SER A 132 3.37 -7.06 15.80
C SER A 132 4.79 -7.54 16.02
N THR A 133 5.48 -6.93 16.98
CA THR A 133 6.79 -7.32 17.50
C THR A 133 6.65 -8.08 18.81
N PRO A 134 7.66 -8.83 19.31
CA PRO A 134 7.58 -9.57 20.56
C PRO A 134 7.30 -8.72 21.80
N ASP A 135 7.61 -7.42 21.76
CA ASP A 135 7.30 -6.44 22.80
C ASP A 135 5.91 -5.80 22.64
N GLY A 136 5.09 -6.29 21.68
CA GLY A 136 3.70 -5.90 21.49
C GLY A 136 3.50 -4.61 20.70
N ARG A 137 4.54 -4.03 20.10
CA ARG A 137 4.39 -2.86 19.21
C ARG A 137 3.80 -3.27 17.89
N LEU A 138 2.85 -2.48 17.40
CA LEU A 138 2.28 -2.65 16.06
C LEU A 138 3.03 -1.77 15.05
N GLY A 139 3.22 -2.28 13.84
CA GLY A 139 3.88 -1.57 12.75
C GLY A 139 3.33 -1.93 11.39
N ILE A 140 3.63 -1.06 10.42
CA ILE A 140 3.30 -1.26 9.01
C ILE A 140 4.54 -1.77 8.29
N VAL A 141 4.35 -2.83 7.48
CA VAL A 141 5.36 -3.32 6.55
C VAL A 141 4.78 -3.31 5.14
N ASP A 142 5.48 -2.62 4.26
CA ASP A 142 5.21 -2.56 2.82
C ASP A 142 6.22 -3.43 2.07
N PHE A 143 5.79 -4.08 0.98
CA PHE A 143 6.66 -4.94 0.18
C PHE A 143 7.06 -4.26 -1.13
N LYS A 144 8.34 -4.26 -1.43
CA LYS A 144 8.86 -3.71 -2.69
C LYS A 144 9.81 -4.68 -3.38
N ARG A 145 9.57 -4.89 -4.68
CA ARG A 145 10.40 -5.69 -5.58
C ARG A 145 11.09 -4.83 -6.65
N THR A 146 11.31 -3.56 -6.36
CA THR A 146 11.93 -2.59 -7.28
C THR A 146 13.45 -2.77 -7.38
N TYR A 147 14.07 -2.22 -8.44
CA TYR A 147 15.54 -2.24 -8.62
C TYR A 147 16.23 -1.45 -7.51
N GLU A 148 15.70 -0.28 -7.19
CA GLU A 148 16.08 0.57 -6.06
C GLU A 148 14.83 1.06 -5.33
N LEU A 149 14.98 1.45 -4.08
CA LEU A 149 13.89 2.01 -3.31
C LEU A 149 13.73 3.50 -3.62
N ASP A 150 12.52 3.89 -3.94
CA ASP A 150 12.11 5.29 -3.93
C ASP A 150 11.79 5.70 -2.48
N ASN A 151 12.81 6.18 -1.78
CA ASN A 151 12.69 6.49 -0.36
C ASN A 151 11.71 7.63 -0.09
N GLU A 152 11.61 8.60 -0.99
CA GLU A 152 10.67 9.70 -0.86
C GLU A 152 9.24 9.20 -1.03
N TYR A 153 8.95 8.47 -2.10
CA TYR A 153 7.66 7.85 -2.34
C TYR A 153 7.21 6.97 -1.16
N LEU A 154 8.11 6.11 -0.66
CA LEU A 154 7.82 5.22 0.47
C LEU A 154 7.54 5.99 1.76
N ALA A 155 8.22 7.09 2.02
CA ALA A 155 7.95 7.91 3.19
C ALA A 155 6.54 8.52 3.12
N TYR A 156 6.09 9.01 1.95
CA TYR A 156 4.71 9.46 1.75
C TYR A 156 3.71 8.31 1.91
N GLN A 157 3.94 7.17 1.24
CA GLN A 157 3.05 6.03 1.25
C GLN A 157 2.83 5.47 2.66
N LEU A 158 3.90 5.21 3.38
CA LEU A 158 3.85 4.67 4.73
C LEU A 158 3.24 5.66 5.73
N THR A 159 3.48 6.97 5.57
CA THR A 159 2.84 7.99 6.40
C THR A 159 1.33 8.05 6.15
N LEU A 160 0.90 7.99 4.89
CA LEU A 160 -0.53 7.93 4.56
C LEU A 160 -1.18 6.65 5.09
N TYR A 161 -0.52 5.50 4.94
CA TYR A 161 -1.02 4.25 5.51
C TYR A 161 -1.14 4.30 7.03
N GLY A 162 -0.20 4.94 7.72
CA GLY A 162 -0.30 5.19 9.17
C GLY A 162 -1.54 6.01 9.53
N LYS A 163 -1.79 7.11 8.81
CA LYS A 163 -3.02 7.93 8.98
C LYS A 163 -4.29 7.12 8.68
N GLY A 164 -4.28 6.35 7.60
CA GLY A 164 -5.39 5.50 7.22
C GLY A 164 -5.68 4.42 8.26
N LEU A 165 -4.64 3.76 8.79
CA LEU A 165 -4.75 2.73 9.83
C LEU A 165 -5.33 3.33 11.12
N SER A 166 -4.82 4.50 11.54
CA SER A 166 -5.32 5.22 12.69
C SER A 166 -6.81 5.56 12.53
N TYR A 167 -7.20 6.16 11.42
CA TYR A 167 -8.60 6.49 11.18
C TYR A 167 -9.47 5.25 11.02
N SER A 168 -9.10 4.29 10.16
CA SER A 168 -9.95 3.16 9.80
C SER A 168 -10.14 2.16 10.93
N TYR A 169 -9.09 1.91 11.73
CA TYR A 169 -9.06 0.82 12.72
C TYR A 169 -8.75 1.28 14.14
N ASN A 170 -8.49 2.56 14.36
CA ASN A 170 -8.05 3.11 15.65
C ASN A 170 -6.75 2.46 16.16
N ILE A 171 -5.83 2.19 15.22
CA ILE A 171 -4.51 1.61 15.49
C ILE A 171 -3.44 2.65 15.11
N GLU A 172 -2.62 3.05 16.09
CA GLU A 172 -1.46 3.92 15.86
C GLU A 172 -0.21 3.05 15.66
N PRO A 173 0.38 3.03 14.45
CA PRO A 173 1.59 2.25 14.23
C PRO A 173 2.78 2.87 14.97
N SER A 174 3.54 2.04 15.68
CA SER A 174 4.75 2.44 16.40
C SER A 174 5.97 2.56 15.47
N PHE A 175 5.91 1.94 14.31
CA PHE A 175 6.96 1.97 13.29
C PHE A 175 6.39 1.69 11.90
N CYS A 176 7.13 2.14 10.88
CA CYS A 176 6.86 1.83 9.49
C CYS A 176 8.15 1.31 8.83
N ALA A 177 8.03 0.27 8.02
CA ALA A 177 9.16 -0.32 7.33
C ALA A 177 8.77 -0.82 5.93
N CYS A 178 9.77 -0.99 5.07
CA CYS A 178 9.64 -1.66 3.79
C CYS A 178 10.51 -2.93 3.82
N MET A 179 9.96 -4.06 3.46
CA MET A 179 10.73 -5.24 3.08
C MET A 179 11.07 -5.15 1.60
N TRP A 180 12.33 -4.88 1.31
CA TRP A 180 12.83 -4.81 -0.05
C TRP A 180 13.28 -6.19 -0.50
N LEU A 181 12.47 -6.84 -1.33
CA LEU A 181 12.59 -8.23 -1.73
C LEU A 181 12.81 -8.32 -3.24
N ARG A 182 14.04 -8.66 -3.68
CA ARG A 182 14.36 -8.81 -5.09
C ARG A 182 15.43 -9.88 -5.34
N GLY A 183 15.02 -11.02 -5.84
CA GLY A 183 15.89 -12.18 -6.00
C GLY A 183 16.52 -12.54 -4.65
N LYS A 184 17.84 -12.63 -4.61
CA LYS A 184 18.57 -12.96 -3.36
C LYS A 184 18.66 -11.80 -2.37
N ARG A 185 18.21 -10.58 -2.74
CA ARG A 185 18.19 -9.45 -1.83
C ARG A 185 16.95 -9.52 -0.93
N GLY A 186 17.18 -9.36 0.36
CA GLY A 186 16.12 -9.19 1.37
C GLY A 186 16.64 -8.26 2.45
N GLU A 187 16.04 -7.06 2.55
CA GLU A 187 16.39 -6.03 3.53
C GLU A 187 15.11 -5.44 4.14
N LEU A 188 15.14 -5.18 5.47
CA LEU A 188 14.09 -4.45 6.16
C LEU A 188 14.58 -3.02 6.39
N VAL A 189 13.93 -2.06 5.75
CA VAL A 189 14.30 -0.64 5.78
C VAL A 189 13.24 0.13 6.56
N SER A 190 13.64 0.81 7.64
CA SER A 190 12.73 1.60 8.47
C SER A 190 12.54 3.01 7.93
N TYR A 191 11.32 3.52 8.05
CA TYR A 191 10.93 4.87 7.63
C TYR A 191 10.36 5.66 8.79
N LYS A 192 10.69 6.95 8.83
CA LYS A 192 10.06 7.89 9.76
C LYS A 192 8.88 8.57 9.07
N PRO A 193 7.75 8.73 9.77
CA PRO A 193 6.63 9.49 9.24
C PRO A 193 7.02 10.92 8.88
N ILE A 194 6.52 11.43 7.75
CA ILE A 194 6.72 12.79 7.24
C ILE A 194 5.41 13.57 7.27
N GLU A 195 4.84 13.70 8.45
CA GLU A 195 3.48 14.24 8.69
C GLU A 195 3.24 15.62 8.08
N LYS A 196 4.24 16.52 8.20
CA LYS A 196 4.14 17.87 7.67
C LYS A 196 4.07 17.87 6.15
N GLN A 197 4.95 17.13 5.49
CA GLN A 197 5.00 17.03 4.03
C GLN A 197 3.72 16.39 3.47
N VAL A 198 3.20 15.36 4.15
CA VAL A 198 1.93 14.72 3.79
C VAL A 198 0.77 15.70 3.94
N ALA A 199 0.74 16.50 5.01
CA ALA A 199 -0.30 17.53 5.18
C ALA A 199 -0.23 18.59 4.07
N GLU A 200 0.96 19.08 3.72
CA GLU A 200 1.17 20.04 2.63
C GLU A 200 0.74 19.46 1.26
N MET A 201 1.06 18.18 1.00
CA MET A 201 0.62 17.47 -0.20
C MET A 201 -0.91 17.38 -0.28
N LEU A 202 -1.57 16.96 0.81
CA LEU A 202 -3.02 16.83 0.87
C LEU A 202 -3.73 18.20 0.75
N ASP A 203 -3.15 19.25 1.31
CA ASP A 203 -3.67 20.62 1.14
C ASP A 203 -3.60 21.07 -0.33
N GLY A 204 -2.48 20.81 -0.99
CA GLY A 204 -2.33 21.08 -2.42
C GLY A 204 -3.29 20.27 -3.28
N PHE A 205 -3.54 19.00 -2.95
CA PHE A 205 -4.50 18.17 -3.63
C PHE A 205 -5.92 18.74 -3.50
N LEU A 206 -6.36 19.10 -2.29
CA LEU A 206 -7.68 19.67 -2.03
C LEU A 206 -7.90 21.02 -2.75
N THR A 207 -6.85 21.83 -2.86
CA THR A 207 -6.91 23.11 -3.58
C THR A 207 -7.17 22.90 -5.07
N ARG A 208 -6.43 21.98 -5.70
CA ARG A 208 -6.61 21.65 -7.12
C ARG A 208 -7.99 21.06 -7.43
N GLU A 209 -8.53 20.22 -6.55
CA GLU A 209 -9.88 19.68 -6.71
C GLU A 209 -10.94 20.80 -6.67
N ALA A 210 -10.82 21.76 -5.75
CA ALA A 210 -11.73 22.89 -5.64
C ALA A 210 -11.70 23.76 -6.91
N GLU A 211 -10.51 24.09 -7.41
CA GLU A 211 -10.33 24.88 -8.65
C GLU A 211 -10.91 24.15 -9.89
N SER A 212 -10.72 22.82 -9.96
CA SER A 212 -11.27 22.01 -11.06
C SER A 212 -12.80 21.90 -11.01
N GLY A 213 -13.38 21.84 -9.81
CA GLY A 213 -14.84 21.82 -9.60
C GLY A 213 -15.51 23.15 -9.91
N GLU A 214 -14.86 24.28 -9.63
CA GLU A 214 -15.36 25.62 -9.96
C GLU A 214 -15.36 25.88 -11.48
N ASN A 215 -14.36 25.37 -12.22
CA ASN A 215 -14.31 25.50 -13.68
C ASN A 215 -15.46 24.75 -14.38
N LEU A 216 -15.90 23.61 -13.86
CA LEU A 216 -17.05 22.86 -14.40
C LEU A 216 -18.39 23.54 -14.11
N SER A 217 -18.50 24.38 -13.07
CA SER A 217 -19.69 25.11 -12.72
C SER A 217 -19.82 26.46 -13.45
N SER A 218 -18.75 26.95 -14.09
CA SER A 218 -18.74 28.22 -14.84
C SER A 218 -19.03 28.06 -16.33
N GLU A 219 -19.12 26.82 -16.84
CA GLU A 219 -19.45 26.53 -18.25
C GLU A 219 -20.92 26.07 -18.49
N CYS A 220 -21.80 26.18 -17.49
CA CYS A 220 -23.24 25.88 -17.63
C CYS A 220 -24.12 27.13 -17.69
#